data_ea7b741bf0b2f1e45ca34aeee359fbb4
#
_entry.id   ea7b741bf0b2f1e45ca34aeee359fbb4
#
_cell.length_a   1.000
_cell.length_b   1.000
_cell.length_c   1.000
_cell.angle_alpha   90.00
_cell.angle_beta   90.00
_cell.angle_gamma   90.00
#
_symmetry.space_group_name_H-M   'P 1'
#
loop_
_entity.id
_entity.type
_entity.pdbx_description
1 polymer ?
#
loop_
_entity_poly.entity_id
_entity_poly.type
_entity_poly.pdbx_seq_one_letter_code
_entity_poly.pdbx_strand_id
1 'polypeptide(L)'
;MTSPEQPHRVAVVTGASSGIGEATARTLARQGFHVAAVARRAERIQTLAREIGGTAIVADVTDDAAVDALAAQLSRVDVLVNNAGGARGLAPVADADLEDWRWMWETNVLGTLRVTRALLPKLVDSGDGLIVTVTSIAALETYDNGAGYTAAKHAQGALHRTLRGELLGKPVRLTEIAPGAVQTEFSLVRFDGDQKRAAAVYEGITPLVAEDVAEVVGFVASRPSHVNLDLIVIRPRDQASASRFSRRGGR
;
A
#
# COMPACT_ATOMS: atom_id res chain seq x y z
N MET A 1 -3.30 30.83 -28.50
CA MET A 1 -2.22 30.68 -27.49
C MET A 1 -2.53 29.39 -26.76
N THR A 2 -1.86 28.30 -27.11
CA THR A 2 -1.95 27.02 -26.38
C THR A 2 -1.27 27.24 -25.04
N SER A 3 -2.03 27.10 -23.93
CA SER A 3 -1.45 27.04 -22.59
C SER A 3 -0.32 25.99 -22.61
N PRO A 4 0.86 26.26 -22.00
CA PRO A 4 1.88 25.23 -21.89
C PRO A 4 1.27 24.03 -21.17
N GLU A 5 1.38 22.85 -21.77
CA GLU A 5 1.00 21.58 -21.13
C GLU A 5 1.71 21.54 -19.77
N GLN A 6 0.94 21.57 -18.70
CA GLN A 6 1.53 21.36 -17.37
C GLN A 6 2.11 19.95 -17.35
N PRO A 7 3.34 19.77 -16.89
CA PRO A 7 3.94 18.45 -16.80
C PRO A 7 3.01 17.54 -15.99
N HIS A 8 2.63 16.39 -16.56
CA HIS A 8 1.77 15.43 -15.87
C HIS A 8 2.38 15.07 -14.51
N ARG A 9 1.58 15.19 -13.45
CA ARG A 9 1.98 14.73 -12.11
C ARG A 9 2.18 13.22 -12.14
N VAL A 10 3.27 12.75 -11.56
CA VAL A 10 3.64 11.32 -11.58
C VAL A 10 3.31 10.67 -10.25
N ALA A 11 2.56 9.57 -10.30
CA ALA A 11 2.27 8.73 -9.14
C ALA A 11 2.94 7.36 -9.29
N VAL A 12 3.72 6.96 -8.29
CA VAL A 12 4.30 5.62 -8.19
C VAL A 12 3.45 4.77 -7.26
N VAL A 13 2.99 3.61 -7.73
CA VAL A 13 2.19 2.68 -6.92
C VAL A 13 2.90 1.33 -6.86
N THR A 14 3.37 0.95 -5.67
CA THR A 14 3.99 -0.36 -5.46
C THR A 14 2.92 -1.43 -5.17
N GLY A 15 3.20 -2.68 -5.56
CA GLY A 15 2.21 -3.77 -5.45
C GLY A 15 1.01 -3.60 -6.40
N ALA A 16 1.19 -2.91 -7.52
CA ALA A 16 0.12 -2.53 -8.46
C ALA A 16 -0.44 -3.69 -9.29
N SER A 17 0.05 -4.91 -9.14
CA SER A 17 -0.38 -6.06 -9.96
C SER A 17 -1.69 -6.71 -9.52
N SER A 18 -2.30 -6.28 -8.41
CA SER A 18 -3.61 -6.76 -7.93
C SER A 18 -4.16 -5.91 -6.78
N GLY A 19 -5.42 -6.14 -6.44
CA GLY A 19 -6.08 -5.64 -5.25
C GLY A 19 -5.98 -4.13 -5.06
N ILE A 20 -5.65 -3.68 -3.84
CA ILE A 20 -5.62 -2.25 -3.50
C ILE A 20 -4.67 -1.47 -4.39
N GLY A 21 -3.49 -2.02 -4.72
CA GLY A 21 -2.51 -1.34 -5.58
C GLY A 21 -3.00 -1.13 -7.01
N GLU A 22 -3.62 -2.14 -7.60
CA GLU A 22 -4.22 -2.05 -8.93
C GLU A 22 -5.38 -1.03 -8.98
N ALA A 23 -6.31 -1.12 -8.02
CA ALA A 23 -7.43 -0.19 -7.91
C ALA A 23 -6.94 1.26 -7.69
N THR A 24 -5.90 1.44 -6.85
CA THR A 24 -5.26 2.75 -6.62
C THR A 24 -4.63 3.32 -7.89
N ALA A 25 -3.91 2.50 -8.65
CA ALA A 25 -3.33 2.92 -9.93
C ALA A 25 -4.40 3.43 -10.90
N ARG A 26 -5.52 2.71 -11.02
CA ARG A 26 -6.68 3.12 -11.83
C ARG A 26 -7.31 4.42 -11.33
N THR A 27 -7.45 4.57 -10.03
CA THR A 27 -8.06 5.77 -9.41
C THR A 27 -7.19 7.01 -9.64
N LEU A 28 -5.88 6.91 -9.43
CA LEU A 28 -4.97 8.03 -9.65
C LEU A 28 -4.86 8.40 -11.14
N ALA A 29 -4.88 7.41 -12.05
CA ALA A 29 -4.91 7.67 -13.49
C ALA A 29 -6.18 8.45 -13.90
N ARG A 30 -7.37 8.08 -13.37
CA ARG A 30 -8.61 8.84 -13.59
C ARG A 30 -8.54 10.27 -13.06
N GLN A 31 -7.69 10.55 -12.08
CA GLN A 31 -7.45 11.89 -11.54
C GLN A 31 -6.37 12.68 -12.32
N GLY A 32 -5.89 12.14 -13.44
CA GLY A 32 -4.93 12.81 -14.33
C GLY A 32 -3.46 12.61 -13.97
N PHE A 33 -3.13 11.70 -13.05
CA PHE A 33 -1.74 11.33 -12.82
C PHE A 33 -1.22 10.40 -13.90
N HIS A 34 0.02 10.60 -14.33
CA HIS A 34 0.76 9.55 -15.02
C HIS A 34 1.21 8.52 -13.98
N VAL A 35 0.70 7.29 -14.06
CA VAL A 35 0.96 6.26 -13.05
C VAL A 35 2.08 5.33 -13.48
N ALA A 36 3.13 5.25 -12.66
CA ALA A 36 4.14 4.19 -12.71
C ALA A 36 3.66 3.02 -11.83
N ALA A 37 3.15 1.97 -12.47
CA ALA A 37 2.70 0.75 -11.82
C ALA A 37 3.88 -0.19 -11.56
N VAL A 38 4.20 -0.43 -10.28
CA VAL A 38 5.39 -1.19 -9.85
C VAL A 38 4.97 -2.52 -9.22
N ALA A 39 5.45 -3.64 -9.75
CA ALA A 39 5.31 -4.97 -9.14
C ALA A 39 6.22 -5.98 -9.83
N ARG A 40 6.29 -7.21 -9.27
CA ARG A 40 7.06 -8.35 -9.82
C ARG A 40 6.38 -9.03 -11.01
N ARG A 41 5.04 -9.03 -11.05
CA ARG A 41 4.23 -9.72 -12.08
C ARG A 41 4.13 -8.87 -13.34
N ALA A 42 5.13 -9.01 -14.23
CA ALA A 42 5.32 -8.18 -15.42
C ALA A 42 4.07 -8.08 -16.29
N GLU A 43 3.46 -9.21 -16.67
CA GLU A 43 2.30 -9.24 -17.58
C GLU A 43 1.11 -8.46 -17.02
N ARG A 44 0.85 -8.57 -15.70
CA ARG A 44 -0.27 -7.87 -15.06
C ARG A 44 -0.08 -6.36 -15.06
N ILE A 45 1.11 -5.88 -14.69
CA ILE A 45 1.36 -4.43 -14.67
C ILE A 45 1.49 -3.84 -16.05
N GLN A 46 1.97 -4.60 -17.04
CA GLN A 46 1.99 -4.16 -18.44
C GLN A 46 0.57 -4.01 -19.01
N THR A 47 -0.33 -4.94 -18.67
CA THR A 47 -1.73 -4.85 -19.04
C THR A 47 -2.39 -3.65 -18.38
N LEU A 48 -2.22 -3.49 -17.06
CA LEU A 48 -2.72 -2.34 -16.32
C LEU A 48 -2.19 -1.01 -16.90
N ALA A 49 -0.89 -0.92 -17.14
CA ALA A 49 -0.27 0.30 -17.67
C ALA A 49 -0.84 0.69 -19.03
N ARG A 50 -1.06 -0.28 -19.94
CA ARG A 50 -1.72 -0.03 -21.25
C ARG A 50 -3.14 0.50 -21.08
N GLU A 51 -3.92 -0.08 -20.15
CA GLU A 51 -5.31 0.31 -19.91
C GLU A 51 -5.44 1.73 -19.34
N ILE A 52 -4.51 2.14 -18.48
CA ILE A 52 -4.56 3.45 -17.81
C ILE A 52 -3.67 4.51 -18.46
N GLY A 53 -2.98 4.21 -19.56
CA GLY A 53 -2.01 5.12 -20.20
C GLY A 53 -0.79 5.43 -19.31
N GLY A 54 -0.41 4.50 -18.43
CA GLY A 54 0.70 4.62 -17.50
C GLY A 54 1.98 3.91 -17.95
N THR A 55 2.91 3.74 -17.03
CA THR A 55 4.17 3.01 -17.23
C THR A 55 4.21 1.78 -16.32
N ALA A 56 4.63 0.63 -16.85
CA ALA A 56 4.90 -0.57 -16.06
C ALA A 56 6.39 -0.65 -15.71
N ILE A 57 6.72 -0.76 -14.43
CA ILE A 57 8.09 -0.94 -13.96
C ILE A 57 8.17 -2.23 -13.15
N VAL A 58 8.86 -3.23 -13.70
CA VAL A 58 9.04 -4.52 -13.02
C VAL A 58 10.13 -4.37 -11.97
N ALA A 59 9.75 -4.48 -10.70
CA ALA A 59 10.69 -4.43 -9.59
C ALA A 59 10.17 -5.23 -8.38
N ASP A 60 11.09 -5.85 -7.66
CA ASP A 60 10.85 -6.35 -6.31
C ASP A 60 11.32 -5.30 -5.30
N VAL A 61 10.45 -4.86 -4.41
CA VAL A 61 10.78 -3.87 -3.38
C VAL A 61 11.79 -4.40 -2.33
N THR A 62 12.05 -5.70 -2.34
CA THR A 62 13.04 -6.34 -1.47
C THR A 62 14.45 -6.37 -2.09
N ASP A 63 14.60 -5.97 -3.36
CA ASP A 63 15.85 -5.92 -4.09
C ASP A 63 16.33 -4.46 -4.23
N ASP A 64 17.46 -4.14 -3.61
CA ASP A 64 18.05 -2.79 -3.63
C ASP A 64 18.36 -2.34 -5.07
N ALA A 65 18.93 -3.21 -5.91
CA ALA A 65 19.29 -2.87 -7.29
C ALA A 65 18.04 -2.61 -8.16
N ALA A 66 16.97 -3.39 -7.96
CA ALA A 66 15.70 -3.18 -8.65
C ALA A 66 15.04 -1.86 -8.23
N VAL A 67 15.12 -1.48 -6.97
CA VAL A 67 14.60 -0.20 -6.47
C VAL A 67 15.43 0.98 -6.97
N ASP A 68 16.75 0.87 -7.03
CA ASP A 68 17.61 1.91 -7.61
C ASP A 68 17.32 2.07 -9.12
N ALA A 69 17.14 0.99 -9.85
CA ALA A 69 16.77 1.01 -11.26
C ALA A 69 15.37 1.61 -11.49
N LEU A 70 14.41 1.34 -10.59
CA LEU A 70 13.09 1.99 -10.58
C LEU A 70 13.24 3.51 -10.43
N ALA A 71 14.02 3.96 -9.44
CA ALA A 71 14.21 5.38 -9.19
C ALA A 71 14.90 6.09 -10.37
N ALA A 72 15.86 5.42 -11.03
CA ALA A 72 16.57 5.98 -12.19
C ALA A 72 15.66 6.18 -13.43
N GLN A 73 14.60 5.39 -13.57
CA GLN A 73 13.64 5.52 -14.70
C GLN A 73 12.69 6.70 -14.57
N LEU A 74 12.59 7.32 -13.40
CA LEU A 74 11.64 8.39 -13.11
C LEU A 74 12.35 9.73 -13.01
N SER A 75 11.99 10.70 -13.82
CA SER A 75 12.50 12.08 -13.72
C SER A 75 11.80 12.90 -12.64
N ARG A 76 10.55 12.56 -12.30
CA ARG A 76 9.69 13.24 -11.34
C ARG A 76 8.82 12.25 -10.57
N VAL A 77 8.53 12.53 -9.31
CA VAL A 77 7.55 11.82 -8.50
C VAL A 77 6.79 12.82 -7.63
N ASP A 78 5.48 12.87 -7.78
CA ASP A 78 4.59 13.73 -6.99
C ASP A 78 3.84 12.92 -5.92
N VAL A 79 3.54 11.65 -6.20
CA VAL A 79 2.85 10.76 -5.26
C VAL A 79 3.58 9.42 -5.21
N LEU A 80 3.89 8.96 -4.01
CA LEU A 80 4.34 7.59 -3.75
C LEU A 80 3.27 6.86 -2.93
N VAL A 81 2.77 5.73 -3.44
CA VAL A 81 1.91 4.82 -2.70
C VAL A 81 2.69 3.55 -2.36
N ASN A 82 3.15 3.47 -1.12
CA ASN A 82 3.74 2.27 -0.54
C ASN A 82 2.62 1.28 -0.18
N ASN A 83 2.28 0.43 -1.14
CA ASN A 83 1.23 -0.59 -0.98
C ASN A 83 1.78 -2.02 -1.08
N ALA A 84 2.95 -2.23 -1.68
CA ALA A 84 3.57 -3.55 -1.71
C ALA A 84 3.74 -4.10 -0.30
N GLY A 85 3.27 -5.32 -0.07
CA GLY A 85 3.30 -5.96 1.22
C GLY A 85 2.44 -7.21 1.24
N GLY A 86 2.39 -7.88 2.39
CA GLY A 86 1.57 -9.07 2.55
C GLY A 86 1.76 -9.72 3.91
N ALA A 87 1.08 -10.84 4.09
CA ALA A 87 1.22 -11.70 5.25
C ALA A 87 1.49 -13.14 4.80
N ARG A 88 2.16 -13.89 5.65
CA ARG A 88 2.35 -15.34 5.58
C ARG A 88 2.01 -15.98 6.90
N GLY A 89 1.37 -17.11 6.83
CA GLY A 89 1.01 -17.89 7.99
C GLY A 89 -0.01 -17.23 8.93
N LEU A 90 -0.45 -18.03 9.87
CA LEU A 90 -1.31 -17.65 11.00
C LEU A 90 -1.11 -18.72 12.07
N ALA A 91 -0.08 -18.58 12.90
CA ALA A 91 0.30 -19.53 13.92
C ALA A 91 0.60 -18.84 15.26
N PRO A 92 0.40 -19.53 16.39
CA PRO A 92 0.88 -19.07 17.69
C PRO A 92 2.39 -18.76 17.64
N VAL A 93 2.86 -17.87 18.50
CA VAL A 93 4.29 -17.49 18.55
C VAL A 93 5.19 -18.71 18.81
N ALA A 94 4.70 -19.69 19.59
CA ALA A 94 5.44 -20.93 19.86
C ALA A 94 5.75 -21.77 18.61
N ASP A 95 4.88 -21.67 17.58
CA ASP A 95 4.94 -22.44 16.34
C ASP A 95 5.31 -21.54 15.14
N ALA A 96 5.90 -20.38 15.40
CA ALA A 96 6.18 -19.38 14.38
C ALA A 96 7.26 -19.82 13.41
N ASP A 97 6.99 -19.74 12.11
CA ASP A 97 8.00 -19.90 11.08
C ASP A 97 8.83 -18.61 10.92
N LEU A 98 10.13 -18.69 11.21
CA LEU A 98 11.03 -17.53 11.12
C LEU A 98 11.24 -17.03 9.69
N GLU A 99 11.11 -17.90 8.66
CA GLU A 99 11.23 -17.50 7.26
C GLU A 99 10.02 -16.64 6.85
N ASP A 100 8.82 -17.01 7.30
CA ASP A 100 7.62 -16.18 7.10
C ASP A 100 7.77 -14.81 7.79
N TRP A 101 8.33 -14.76 9.00
CA TRP A 101 8.60 -13.52 9.70
C TRP A 101 9.62 -12.65 8.97
N ARG A 102 10.73 -13.23 8.49
CA ARG A 102 11.73 -12.52 7.69
C ARG A 102 11.13 -11.97 6.42
N TRP A 103 10.32 -12.77 5.71
CA TRP A 103 9.64 -12.32 4.51
C TRP A 103 8.69 -11.17 4.78
N MET A 104 7.87 -11.24 5.85
CA MET A 104 6.96 -10.16 6.23
C MET A 104 7.70 -8.88 6.60
N TRP A 105 8.81 -9.00 7.34
CA TRP A 105 9.66 -7.86 7.69
C TRP A 105 10.29 -7.23 6.46
N GLU A 106 10.92 -8.05 5.63
CA GLU A 106 11.61 -7.63 4.41
C GLU A 106 10.68 -6.90 3.46
N THR A 107 9.49 -7.47 3.22
CA THR A 107 8.54 -6.89 2.26
C THR A 107 7.83 -5.66 2.80
N ASN A 108 7.28 -5.73 4.03
CA ASN A 108 6.44 -4.64 4.55
C ASN A 108 7.25 -3.49 5.14
N VAL A 109 8.40 -3.76 5.77
CA VAL A 109 9.19 -2.74 6.48
C VAL A 109 10.34 -2.25 5.60
N LEU A 110 11.28 -3.13 5.26
CA LEU A 110 12.47 -2.74 4.49
C LEU A 110 12.13 -2.37 3.06
N GLY A 111 11.17 -3.05 2.42
CA GLY A 111 10.67 -2.69 1.10
C GLY A 111 10.08 -1.28 1.07
N THR A 112 9.25 -0.93 2.08
CA THR A 112 8.73 0.44 2.23
C THR A 112 9.86 1.46 2.42
N LEU A 113 10.85 1.14 3.27
CA LEU A 113 12.00 2.01 3.52
C LEU A 113 12.83 2.23 2.26
N ARG A 114 13.17 1.16 1.52
CA ARG A 114 13.97 1.24 0.29
C ARG A 114 13.34 2.16 -0.75
N VAL A 115 12.08 1.88 -1.09
CA VAL A 115 11.36 2.66 -2.10
C VAL A 115 11.20 4.12 -1.67
N THR A 116 10.84 4.35 -0.39
CA THR A 116 10.70 5.71 0.13
C THR A 116 12.03 6.45 0.06
N ARG A 117 13.12 5.86 0.52
CA ARG A 117 14.47 6.46 0.49
C ARG A 117 14.91 6.81 -0.93
N ALA A 118 14.69 5.90 -1.88
CA ALA A 118 15.11 6.09 -3.27
C ALA A 118 14.33 7.21 -3.99
N LEU A 119 13.04 7.39 -3.65
CA LEU A 119 12.16 8.36 -4.31
C LEU A 119 12.00 9.67 -3.54
N LEU A 120 12.44 9.74 -2.28
CA LEU A 120 12.25 10.92 -1.43
C LEU A 120 12.83 12.22 -2.02
N PRO A 121 14.03 12.25 -2.63
CA PRO A 121 14.53 13.46 -3.27
C PRO A 121 13.57 13.99 -4.33
N LYS A 122 13.03 13.12 -5.19
CA LYS A 122 12.11 13.52 -6.26
C LYS A 122 10.76 14.02 -5.73
N LEU A 123 10.28 13.45 -4.60
CA LEU A 123 9.08 13.90 -3.90
C LEU A 123 9.28 15.31 -3.32
N VAL A 124 10.44 15.58 -2.74
CA VAL A 124 10.79 16.93 -2.24
C VAL A 124 10.91 17.93 -3.40
N ASP A 125 11.60 17.55 -4.46
CA ASP A 125 11.83 18.39 -5.64
C ASP A 125 10.55 18.68 -6.43
N SER A 126 9.49 17.86 -6.26
CA SER A 126 8.17 18.11 -6.87
C SER A 126 7.50 19.39 -6.37
N GLY A 127 7.84 19.83 -5.15
CA GLY A 127 7.26 21.01 -4.49
C GLY A 127 5.89 20.79 -3.82
N ASP A 128 5.24 19.64 -4.06
CA ASP A 128 3.98 19.20 -3.41
C ASP A 128 3.93 17.66 -3.38
N GLY A 129 4.94 17.04 -2.79
CA GLY A 129 5.04 15.60 -2.69
C GLY A 129 3.99 15.00 -1.74
N LEU A 130 3.58 13.76 -2.02
CA LEU A 130 2.71 12.98 -1.15
C LEU A 130 3.24 11.57 -1.01
N ILE A 131 3.38 11.08 0.23
CA ILE A 131 3.66 9.69 0.54
C ILE A 131 2.41 9.09 1.21
N VAL A 132 1.80 8.09 0.57
CA VAL A 132 0.75 7.27 1.15
C VAL A 132 1.34 5.91 1.51
N THR A 133 1.20 5.50 2.77
CA THR A 133 1.58 4.14 3.19
C THR A 133 0.32 3.35 3.55
N VAL A 134 0.07 2.29 2.78
CA VAL A 134 -1.01 1.35 3.07
C VAL A 134 -0.52 0.34 4.11
N THR A 135 -0.85 0.62 5.37
CA THR A 135 -0.51 -0.28 6.48
C THR A 135 -1.60 -1.34 6.69
N SER A 136 -2.31 -1.29 7.78
CA SER A 136 -3.45 -2.11 8.16
C SER A 136 -3.92 -1.65 9.55
N ILE A 137 -5.14 -1.99 9.96
CA ILE A 137 -5.51 -1.94 11.38
C ILE A 137 -4.56 -2.78 12.25
N ALA A 138 -3.88 -3.78 11.67
CA ALA A 138 -2.81 -4.55 12.31
C ALA A 138 -1.54 -3.72 12.62
N ALA A 139 -1.46 -2.46 12.20
CA ALA A 139 -0.44 -1.50 12.63
C ALA A 139 -0.83 -0.74 13.92
N LEU A 140 -2.07 -0.89 14.35
CA LEU A 140 -2.67 -0.21 15.50
C LEU A 140 -3.16 -1.17 16.57
N GLU A 141 -3.46 -2.41 16.18
CA GLU A 141 -4.05 -3.44 17.01
C GLU A 141 -3.35 -4.78 16.78
N THR A 142 -3.49 -5.69 17.76
CA THR A 142 -2.98 -7.06 17.65
C THR A 142 -4.13 -8.07 17.64
N TYR A 143 -3.87 -9.29 17.18
CA TYR A 143 -4.81 -10.40 17.21
C TYR A 143 -4.05 -11.73 17.33
N ASP A 144 -4.73 -12.73 17.87
CA ASP A 144 -4.16 -14.06 18.08
C ASP A 144 -3.64 -14.68 16.78
N ASN A 145 -2.50 -15.34 16.88
CA ASN A 145 -1.80 -15.99 15.77
C ASN A 145 -1.29 -15.04 14.67
N GLY A 146 -1.49 -13.73 14.82
CA GLY A 146 -1.09 -12.72 13.83
C GLY A 146 0.22 -12.00 14.16
N ALA A 147 0.99 -12.48 15.12
CA ALA A 147 2.14 -11.76 15.69
C ALA A 147 3.15 -11.28 14.64
N GLY A 148 3.55 -12.11 13.68
CA GLY A 148 4.52 -11.71 12.64
C GLY A 148 4.01 -10.56 11.76
N TYR A 149 2.75 -10.65 11.34
CA TYR A 149 2.15 -9.60 10.52
C TYR A 149 1.91 -8.31 11.32
N THR A 150 1.39 -8.41 12.55
CA THR A 150 1.15 -7.22 13.39
C THR A 150 2.46 -6.55 13.76
N ALA A 151 3.52 -7.29 14.07
CA ALA A 151 4.85 -6.74 14.33
C ALA A 151 5.38 -5.96 13.12
N ALA A 152 5.31 -6.55 11.91
CA ALA A 152 5.76 -5.90 10.68
C ALA A 152 4.92 -4.63 10.37
N LYS A 153 3.59 -4.67 10.55
CA LYS A 153 2.73 -3.51 10.28
C LYS A 153 2.88 -2.40 11.34
N HIS A 154 3.07 -2.72 12.61
CA HIS A 154 3.44 -1.74 13.64
C HIS A 154 4.76 -1.05 13.31
N ALA A 155 5.77 -1.81 12.89
CA ALA A 155 7.06 -1.26 12.46
C ALA A 155 6.92 -0.36 11.22
N GLN A 156 6.11 -0.77 10.22
CA GLN A 156 5.82 0.05 9.03
C GLN A 156 5.12 1.36 9.41
N GLY A 157 4.14 1.32 10.32
CA GLY A 157 3.48 2.52 10.84
C GLY A 157 4.42 3.40 11.66
N ALA A 158 5.32 2.82 12.48
CA ALA A 158 6.33 3.58 13.20
C ALA A 158 7.30 4.29 12.25
N LEU A 159 7.78 3.62 11.20
CA LEU A 159 8.60 4.21 10.14
C LEU A 159 7.88 5.42 9.51
N HIS A 160 6.62 5.27 9.11
CA HIS A 160 5.82 6.33 8.51
C HIS A 160 5.69 7.55 9.44
N ARG A 161 5.35 7.33 10.71
CA ARG A 161 5.18 8.42 11.70
C ARG A 161 6.49 9.11 12.04
N THR A 162 7.61 8.39 12.08
CA THR A 162 8.93 8.99 12.26
C THR A 162 9.29 9.88 11.07
N LEU A 163 9.10 9.38 9.86
CA LEU A 163 9.35 10.14 8.63
C LEU A 163 8.51 11.44 8.57
N ARG A 164 7.28 11.42 9.10
CA ARG A 164 6.43 12.62 9.19
C ARG A 164 7.10 13.75 9.98
N GLY A 165 7.79 13.40 11.07
CA GLY A 165 8.58 14.36 11.87
C GLY A 165 9.85 14.84 11.15
N GLU A 166 10.56 13.94 10.50
CA GLU A 166 11.83 14.25 9.79
C GLU A 166 11.60 15.15 8.57
N LEU A 167 10.42 15.09 7.96
CA LEU A 167 10.06 15.93 6.82
C LEU A 167 9.34 17.23 7.18
N LEU A 168 9.31 17.60 8.46
CA LEU A 168 8.76 18.89 8.87
C LEU A 168 9.50 20.04 8.18
N GLY A 169 8.73 20.94 7.53
CA GLY A 169 9.30 22.04 6.74
C GLY A 169 9.69 21.67 5.30
N LYS A 170 9.56 20.40 4.89
CA LYS A 170 9.68 19.98 3.48
C LYS A 170 8.30 19.98 2.82
N PRO A 171 8.24 20.21 1.49
CA PRO A 171 6.97 20.24 0.75
C PRO A 171 6.46 18.82 0.46
N VAL A 172 6.33 17.98 1.50
CA VAL A 172 5.88 16.59 1.38
C VAL A 172 4.84 16.31 2.46
N ARG A 173 3.68 15.85 2.03
CA ARG A 173 2.60 15.36 2.89
C ARG A 173 2.73 13.86 3.09
N LEU A 174 2.32 13.36 4.25
CA LEU A 174 2.36 11.94 4.57
C LEU A 174 1.01 11.48 5.10
N THR A 175 0.49 10.37 4.56
CA THR A 175 -0.76 9.76 5.02
C THR A 175 -0.57 8.26 5.23
N GLU A 176 -0.88 7.80 6.42
CA GLU A 176 -1.04 6.38 6.72
C GLU A 176 -2.51 5.98 6.48
N ILE A 177 -2.76 4.98 5.63
CA ILE A 177 -4.08 4.38 5.48
C ILE A 177 -4.03 2.99 6.10
N ALA A 178 -4.91 2.75 7.07
CA ALA A 178 -4.97 1.52 7.86
C ALA A 178 -6.29 0.76 7.57
N PRO A 179 -6.34 -0.09 6.51
CA PRO A 179 -7.53 -0.85 6.18
C PRO A 179 -7.78 -1.99 7.16
N GLY A 180 -9.07 -2.30 7.37
CA GLY A 180 -9.54 -3.55 7.96
C GLY A 180 -9.57 -4.69 6.95
N ALA A 181 -10.61 -5.52 7.03
CA ALA A 181 -10.78 -6.66 6.13
C ALA A 181 -11.17 -6.20 4.71
N VAL A 182 -10.25 -6.34 3.76
CA VAL A 182 -10.44 -6.03 2.34
C VAL A 182 -10.38 -7.34 1.55
N GLN A 183 -11.39 -7.65 0.77
CA GLN A 183 -11.43 -8.85 -0.07
C GLN A 183 -10.54 -8.65 -1.31
N THR A 184 -9.36 -9.27 -1.28
CA THR A 184 -8.35 -9.25 -2.34
C THR A 184 -7.60 -10.58 -2.38
N GLU A 185 -6.56 -10.70 -3.21
CA GLU A 185 -5.66 -11.87 -3.21
C GLU A 185 -4.83 -12.00 -1.91
N PHE A 186 -4.91 -11.04 -0.97
CA PHE A 186 -4.13 -11.04 0.27
C PHE A 186 -4.30 -12.30 1.10
N SER A 187 -5.56 -12.73 1.33
CA SER A 187 -5.84 -13.95 2.11
C SER A 187 -5.37 -15.21 1.38
N LEU A 188 -5.44 -15.23 0.06
CA LEU A 188 -4.93 -16.34 -0.74
C LEU A 188 -3.41 -16.48 -0.62
N VAL A 189 -2.68 -15.35 -0.70
CA VAL A 189 -1.21 -15.31 -0.48
C VAL A 189 -0.86 -15.72 0.95
N ARG A 190 -1.61 -15.24 1.94
CA ARG A 190 -1.39 -15.55 3.36
C ARG A 190 -1.47 -17.04 3.67
N PHE A 191 -2.38 -17.75 3.00
CA PHE A 191 -2.64 -19.18 3.21
C PHE A 191 -2.08 -20.05 2.09
N ASP A 192 -1.04 -19.58 1.40
CA ASP A 192 -0.31 -20.34 0.37
C ASP A 192 -1.22 -20.99 -0.69
N GLY A 193 -2.21 -20.22 -1.16
CA GLY A 193 -3.15 -20.65 -2.18
C GLY A 193 -4.38 -21.43 -1.66
N ASP A 194 -4.52 -21.67 -0.36
CA ASP A 194 -5.69 -22.35 0.22
C ASP A 194 -6.94 -21.45 0.10
N GLN A 195 -7.73 -21.72 -0.94
CA GLN A 195 -8.94 -20.97 -1.25
C GLN A 195 -10.00 -21.07 -0.15
N LYS A 196 -10.10 -22.23 0.52
CA LYS A 196 -11.08 -22.45 1.57
C LYS A 196 -10.78 -21.61 2.80
N ARG A 197 -9.53 -21.62 3.25
CA ARG A 197 -9.08 -20.77 4.36
C ARG A 197 -9.17 -19.29 4.01
N ALA A 198 -8.82 -18.91 2.79
CA ALA A 198 -8.92 -17.54 2.33
C ALA A 198 -10.37 -17.03 2.30
N ALA A 199 -11.32 -17.84 1.84
CA ALA A 199 -12.74 -17.49 1.81
C ALA A 199 -13.34 -17.38 3.23
N ALA A 200 -12.95 -18.26 4.14
CA ALA A 200 -13.45 -18.30 5.53
C ALA A 200 -13.16 -16.98 6.30
N VAL A 201 -12.14 -16.23 5.91
CA VAL A 201 -11.85 -14.91 6.52
C VAL A 201 -13.05 -13.97 6.39
N TYR A 202 -13.74 -14.02 5.27
CA TYR A 202 -14.82 -13.09 4.90
C TYR A 202 -16.23 -13.67 5.13
N GLU A 203 -16.32 -14.90 5.62
CA GLU A 203 -17.61 -15.57 5.85
C GLU A 203 -18.49 -14.78 6.83
N GLY A 204 -19.73 -14.53 6.44
CA GLY A 204 -20.74 -13.85 7.26
C GLY A 204 -20.55 -12.33 7.42
N ILE A 205 -19.59 -11.71 6.74
CA ILE A 205 -19.43 -10.25 6.72
C ILE A 205 -19.53 -9.71 5.29
N THR A 206 -19.72 -8.40 5.16
CA THR A 206 -19.52 -7.67 3.93
C THR A 206 -18.15 -6.98 4.02
N PRO A 207 -17.06 -7.53 3.44
CA PRO A 207 -15.75 -6.92 3.50
C PRO A 207 -15.69 -5.65 2.66
N LEU A 208 -14.66 -4.83 2.87
CA LEU A 208 -14.28 -3.81 1.90
C LEU A 208 -13.82 -4.47 0.60
N VAL A 209 -13.95 -3.76 -0.50
CA VAL A 209 -13.30 -4.09 -1.77
C VAL A 209 -12.08 -3.17 -1.98
N ALA A 210 -11.24 -3.52 -2.93
CA ALA A 210 -10.01 -2.76 -3.21
C ALA A 210 -10.30 -1.29 -3.58
N GLU A 211 -11.39 -1.06 -4.27
CA GLU A 211 -11.88 0.24 -4.72
C GLU A 211 -12.20 1.17 -3.54
N ASP A 212 -12.76 0.66 -2.44
CA ASP A 212 -13.06 1.46 -1.25
C ASP A 212 -11.78 2.12 -0.68
N VAL A 213 -10.66 1.37 -0.67
CA VAL A 213 -9.37 1.89 -0.21
C VAL A 213 -8.76 2.83 -1.25
N ALA A 214 -8.87 2.48 -2.53
CA ALA A 214 -8.35 3.30 -3.64
C ALA A 214 -9.03 4.68 -3.71
N GLU A 215 -10.33 4.76 -3.44
CA GLU A 215 -11.07 6.03 -3.36
C GLU A 215 -10.54 6.90 -2.22
N VAL A 216 -10.21 6.31 -1.07
CA VAL A 216 -9.58 7.05 0.04
C VAL A 216 -8.21 7.57 -0.36
N VAL A 217 -7.38 6.78 -1.07
CA VAL A 217 -6.09 7.27 -1.63
C VAL A 217 -6.31 8.44 -2.57
N GLY A 218 -7.28 8.33 -3.49
CA GLY A 218 -7.64 9.41 -4.41
C GLY A 218 -8.13 10.67 -3.69
N PHE A 219 -8.93 10.52 -2.63
CA PHE A 219 -9.35 11.63 -1.79
C PHE A 219 -8.15 12.33 -1.14
N VAL A 220 -7.21 11.58 -0.58
CA VAL A 220 -5.98 12.13 0.01
C VAL A 220 -5.15 12.89 -1.04
N ALA A 221 -4.96 12.30 -2.22
CA ALA A 221 -4.18 12.89 -3.31
C ALA A 221 -4.77 14.21 -3.82
N SER A 222 -6.09 14.38 -3.73
CA SER A 222 -6.80 15.59 -4.17
C SER A 222 -6.82 16.72 -3.12
N ARG A 223 -6.26 16.54 -1.92
CA ARG A 223 -6.26 17.61 -0.92
C ARG A 223 -5.26 18.72 -1.26
N PRO A 224 -5.57 19.97 -0.88
CA PRO A 224 -4.61 21.08 -1.03
C PRO A 224 -3.27 20.78 -0.32
N SER A 225 -2.17 21.33 -0.84
CA SER A 225 -0.81 21.08 -0.36
C SER A 225 -0.57 21.35 1.14
N HIS A 226 -1.34 22.28 1.73
CA HIS A 226 -1.23 22.61 3.16
C HIS A 226 -2.05 21.67 4.07
N VAL A 227 -2.85 20.75 3.50
CA VAL A 227 -3.69 19.80 4.25
C VAL A 227 -3.00 18.44 4.31
N ASN A 228 -2.57 18.04 5.49
CA ASN A 228 -2.05 16.69 5.73
C ASN A 228 -3.08 15.86 6.51
N LEU A 229 -3.41 14.70 5.99
CA LEU A 229 -4.24 13.71 6.69
C LEU A 229 -3.30 12.65 7.25
N ASP A 230 -3.04 12.67 8.55
CA ASP A 230 -1.98 11.83 9.14
C ASP A 230 -2.32 10.35 9.13
N LEU A 231 -3.53 9.99 9.56
CA LEU A 231 -3.99 8.60 9.66
C LEU A 231 -5.46 8.49 9.28
N ILE A 232 -5.77 7.55 8.38
CA ILE A 232 -7.14 7.18 8.03
C ILE A 232 -7.33 5.70 8.28
N VAL A 233 -8.25 5.37 9.19
CA VAL A 233 -8.67 3.98 9.45
C VAL A 233 -9.96 3.71 8.72
N ILE A 234 -9.97 2.71 7.84
CA ILE A 234 -11.15 2.29 7.09
C ILE A 234 -11.47 0.82 7.38
N ARG A 235 -12.70 0.53 7.80
CA ARG A 235 -13.15 -0.82 8.15
C ARG A 235 -14.48 -1.15 7.49
N PRO A 236 -14.75 -2.44 7.21
CA PRO A 236 -16.13 -2.87 7.00
C PRO A 236 -16.99 -2.45 8.18
N ARG A 237 -18.24 -2.10 7.92
CA ARG A 237 -19.21 -1.80 8.99
C ARG A 237 -19.32 -2.95 10.01
N ASP A 238 -19.13 -4.16 9.56
CA ASP A 238 -19.27 -5.39 10.36
C ASP A 238 -17.99 -5.69 11.19
N GLN A 239 -16.94 -4.84 11.13
CA GLN A 239 -15.67 -5.03 11.83
C GLN A 239 -15.41 -3.93 12.86
N ALA A 240 -15.35 -4.27 14.14
CA ALA A 240 -15.07 -3.34 15.24
C ALA A 240 -13.58 -3.26 15.61
N SER A 241 -12.83 -4.38 15.51
CA SER A 241 -11.38 -4.45 15.78
C SER A 241 -10.71 -5.47 14.87
N ALA A 242 -9.40 -5.66 15.00
CA ALA A 242 -8.65 -6.64 14.19
C ALA A 242 -9.18 -8.08 14.30
N SER A 243 -9.81 -8.43 15.43
CA SER A 243 -10.35 -9.76 15.70
C SER A 243 -11.87 -9.83 15.91
N ARG A 244 -12.56 -8.67 16.01
CA ARG A 244 -13.96 -8.63 16.41
C ARG A 244 -14.86 -8.24 15.26
N PHE A 245 -15.69 -9.20 14.84
CA PHE A 245 -16.63 -9.05 13.72
C PHE A 245 -18.07 -9.38 14.14
N SER A 246 -19.03 -8.72 13.51
CA SER A 246 -20.45 -9.12 13.53
C SER A 246 -20.71 -9.99 12.31
N ARG A 247 -20.77 -11.31 12.51
CA ARG A 247 -20.98 -12.28 11.42
C ARG A 247 -22.46 -12.66 11.29
N ARG A 248 -23.01 -12.62 10.06
CA ARG A 248 -24.38 -13.07 9.79
C ARG A 248 -24.41 -14.60 9.89
N GLY A 249 -25.34 -15.13 10.67
CA GLY A 249 -25.52 -16.59 10.86
C GLY A 249 -24.73 -17.18 12.04
N GLY A 250 -23.90 -16.39 12.74
CA GLY A 250 -23.30 -16.79 14.00
C GLY A 250 -24.21 -16.40 15.18
N ARG A 251 -24.65 -17.39 15.94
CA ARG A 251 -25.20 -17.20 17.29
C ARG A 251 -24.06 -17.22 18.29
#